data_4549024d031823ecc37190dc573524f6
#
_entry.id   4549024d031823ecc37190dc573524f6
#
_cell.length_a   1.000
_cell.length_b   1.000
_cell.length_c   1.000
_cell.angle_alpha   90.00
_cell.angle_beta   90.00
_cell.angle_gamma   90.00
#
_symmetry.space_group_name_H-M   'P 1'
#
loop_
_entity.id
_entity.type
_entity.pdbx_description
1 polymer ?
#
loop_
_entity_poly.entity_id
_entity_poly.type
_entity_poly.pdbx_seq_one_letter_code
_entity_poly.pdbx_strand_id
1 'polypeptide(L)'
;FKPGDSLSGIINGRWSMLRITGIALSPEYVYEIRPGDLFPDSRHFGVIWISRDTIERAFDMEGAFNNVTLSLSRGTNEAEVIRRLDSLLEEYGGLGAYGRVDQVSNHFVDNELAELQVSGTFVPAVFLLVTAFLLHLVLSRLVSTQRDQIAVMKAFGYGNFPIGWHYLKLSYSAVFIGIVLGIGLGWFFGYQMTALYARFFRFPILRYEMDPLIISLAALITFGSASLGALRAVQKAVSLPPAEAMRPESPAKYRMSILERLGLHRFLPIELRIIARNMERNIVKSVLTVISIAMAVSLLVVGFYFFDAIDQIIDIQFNRVFREDANVVFNETRSSRVKQEMAAMPGVMKVEGYRAVPVRLRFEHRYRRTALLGVQHDGELQRLVDKDDRIINIPPEGLVLTSKLGEILGV
;
A
#
# COMPACT_ATOMS: atom_id res chain seq x y z
N PHE A 1 -31.81 -7.15 -4.28
CA PHE A 1 -32.91 -6.32 -4.77
C PHE A 1 -32.86 -6.21 -6.29
N LYS A 2 -34.03 -6.09 -6.92
CA LYS A 2 -34.16 -5.90 -8.37
C LYS A 2 -35.09 -4.71 -8.66
N PRO A 3 -35.00 -4.10 -9.84
CA PRO A 3 -36.01 -3.13 -10.26
C PRO A 3 -37.41 -3.73 -10.17
N GLY A 4 -38.32 -3.02 -9.52
CA GLY A 4 -39.66 -3.47 -9.19
C GLY A 4 -39.89 -3.88 -7.75
N ASP A 5 -38.85 -4.24 -7.02
CA ASP A 5 -38.94 -4.55 -5.59
C ASP A 5 -39.30 -3.30 -4.78
N SER A 6 -39.89 -3.51 -3.59
CA SER A 6 -40.18 -2.43 -2.64
C SER A 6 -39.33 -2.54 -1.42
N LEU A 7 -38.79 -1.41 -0.98
CA LEU A 7 -38.01 -1.23 0.23
C LEU A 7 -38.77 -0.31 1.20
N SER A 8 -38.86 -0.71 2.45
CA SER A 8 -39.44 0.14 3.49
C SER A 8 -38.32 0.86 4.26
N GLY A 9 -38.53 2.11 4.55
CA GLY A 9 -37.60 2.95 5.28
C GLY A 9 -38.29 4.03 6.11
N ILE A 10 -37.59 4.56 7.08
CA ILE A 10 -38.07 5.71 7.87
C ILE A 10 -37.44 6.97 7.29
N ILE A 11 -38.25 7.85 6.73
CA ILE A 11 -37.83 9.14 6.18
C ILE A 11 -38.47 10.22 7.03
N ASN A 12 -37.66 11.10 7.61
CA ASN A 12 -38.13 12.16 8.51
C ASN A 12 -39.14 11.66 9.58
N GLY A 13 -38.80 10.53 10.23
CA GLY A 13 -39.64 9.92 11.27
C GLY A 13 -40.90 9.21 10.77
N ARG A 14 -41.17 9.21 9.46
CA ARG A 14 -42.35 8.56 8.85
C ARG A 14 -41.97 7.29 8.14
N TRP A 15 -42.70 6.21 8.39
CA TRP A 15 -42.54 4.96 7.66
C TRP A 15 -42.98 5.15 6.20
N SER A 16 -42.08 4.91 5.28
CA SER A 16 -42.30 5.13 3.84
C SER A 16 -41.92 3.87 3.06
N MET A 17 -42.76 3.53 2.05
CA MET A 17 -42.46 2.46 1.12
C MET A 17 -41.87 3.04 -0.16
N LEU A 18 -40.65 2.63 -0.48
CA LEU A 18 -39.91 3.06 -1.67
C LEU A 18 -39.88 1.94 -2.69
N ARG A 19 -40.25 2.23 -3.93
CA ARG A 19 -40.12 1.28 -5.05
C ARG A 19 -38.77 1.47 -5.73
N ILE A 20 -38.03 0.38 -5.89
CA ILE A 20 -36.77 0.37 -6.62
C ILE A 20 -37.04 0.45 -8.11
N THR A 21 -36.63 1.55 -8.74
CA THR A 21 -36.80 1.78 -10.19
C THR A 21 -35.56 1.40 -10.99
N GLY A 22 -34.40 1.39 -10.36
CA GLY A 22 -33.12 1.05 -10.98
C GLY A 22 -32.02 0.81 -9.96
N ILE A 23 -30.93 0.24 -10.41
CA ILE A 23 -29.70 0.09 -9.65
C ILE A 23 -28.63 0.87 -10.40
N ALA A 24 -27.95 1.76 -9.72
CA ALA A 24 -26.95 2.65 -10.29
C ALA A 24 -25.64 2.62 -9.48
N LEU A 25 -24.56 2.99 -10.12
CA LEU A 25 -23.26 3.26 -9.49
C LEU A 25 -22.91 4.73 -9.68
N SER A 26 -22.29 5.33 -8.69
CA SER A 26 -21.81 6.71 -8.78
C SER A 26 -20.30 6.75 -8.58
N PRO A 27 -19.56 7.53 -9.37
CA PRO A 27 -18.14 7.75 -9.16
C PRO A 27 -17.81 8.37 -7.80
N GLU A 28 -18.76 9.04 -7.16
CA GLU A 28 -18.62 9.60 -5.82
C GLU A 28 -18.51 8.51 -4.75
N TYR A 29 -19.08 7.34 -5.00
CA TYR A 29 -19.14 6.21 -4.06
C TYR A 29 -18.44 4.97 -4.60
N VAL A 30 -17.33 5.14 -5.30
CA VAL A 30 -16.49 4.01 -5.71
C VAL A 30 -16.00 3.24 -4.47
N TYR A 31 -15.67 3.96 -3.40
CA TYR A 31 -15.38 3.41 -2.09
C TYR A 31 -16.50 3.80 -1.13
N GLU A 32 -17.42 2.85 -0.89
CA GLU A 32 -18.64 3.08 -0.07
C GLU A 32 -18.31 2.96 1.40
N ILE A 33 -17.90 4.07 2.01
CA ILE A 33 -17.59 4.12 3.44
C ILE A 33 -18.48 5.14 4.14
N ARG A 34 -19.02 4.76 5.28
CA ARG A 34 -19.72 5.70 6.15
C ARG A 34 -18.72 6.65 6.79
N PRO A 35 -19.01 7.95 6.88
CA PRO A 35 -18.14 8.89 7.59
C PRO A 35 -17.83 8.42 9.02
N GLY A 36 -16.54 8.26 9.32
CA GLY A 36 -16.05 7.77 10.61
C GLY A 36 -15.68 6.28 10.67
N ASP A 37 -16.08 5.48 9.68
CA ASP A 37 -15.67 4.09 9.60
C ASP A 37 -14.28 3.95 8.95
N LEU A 38 -13.58 2.85 9.25
CA LEU A 38 -12.27 2.54 8.67
C LEU A 38 -12.38 1.70 7.40
N PHE A 39 -13.41 0.86 7.30
CA PHE A 39 -13.63 -0.07 6.20
C PHE A 39 -15.05 0.04 5.66
N PRO A 40 -15.26 -0.25 4.36
CA PRO A 40 -16.60 -0.33 3.78
C PRO A 40 -17.41 -1.46 4.43
N ASP A 41 -18.60 -1.12 4.91
CA ASP A 41 -19.57 -2.09 5.41
C ASP A 41 -20.89 -1.97 4.65
N SER A 42 -20.99 -2.68 3.56
CA SER A 42 -22.19 -2.69 2.72
C SER A 42 -23.42 -3.39 3.35
N ARG A 43 -23.29 -3.95 4.57
CA ARG A 43 -24.43 -4.49 5.32
C ARG A 43 -25.18 -3.41 6.08
N HIS A 44 -24.44 -2.38 6.55
CA HIS A 44 -24.98 -1.33 7.42
C HIS A 44 -24.96 0.06 6.77
N PHE A 45 -24.32 0.20 5.61
CA PHE A 45 -24.26 1.44 4.87
C PHE A 45 -24.58 1.22 3.40
N GLY A 46 -25.37 2.13 2.82
CA GLY A 46 -25.69 2.14 1.41
C GLY A 46 -26.19 3.52 0.98
N VAL A 47 -26.06 3.81 -0.30
CA VAL A 47 -26.45 5.08 -0.90
C VAL A 47 -27.70 4.88 -1.74
N ILE A 48 -28.71 5.70 -1.51
CA ILE A 48 -29.99 5.68 -2.20
C ILE A 48 -30.21 7.02 -2.89
N TRP A 49 -30.49 7.00 -4.17
CA TRP A 49 -30.86 8.20 -4.94
C TRP A 49 -32.36 8.25 -5.15
N ILE A 50 -32.94 9.37 -4.83
CA ILE A 50 -34.37 9.65 -5.00
C ILE A 50 -34.52 11.05 -5.62
N SER A 51 -35.66 11.34 -6.26
CA SER A 51 -35.89 12.66 -6.82
C SER A 51 -35.88 13.73 -5.73
N ARG A 52 -35.27 14.89 -6.04
CA ARG A 52 -35.17 16.03 -5.15
C ARG A 52 -36.56 16.46 -4.63
N ASP A 53 -37.55 16.56 -5.51
CA ASP A 53 -38.92 16.94 -5.15
C ASP A 53 -39.55 15.98 -4.13
N THR A 54 -39.19 14.70 -4.17
CA THR A 54 -39.72 13.73 -3.20
C THR A 54 -39.07 13.93 -1.82
N ILE A 55 -37.80 14.20 -1.75
CA ILE A 55 -37.13 14.53 -0.49
C ILE A 55 -37.61 15.86 0.06
N GLU A 56 -37.74 16.89 -0.76
CA GLU A 56 -38.23 18.20 -0.35
C GLU A 56 -39.61 18.11 0.32
N ARG A 57 -40.55 17.37 -0.30
CA ARG A 57 -41.88 17.13 0.29
C ARG A 57 -41.82 16.30 1.58
N ALA A 58 -40.94 15.31 1.63
CA ALA A 58 -40.80 14.45 2.84
C ALA A 58 -40.28 15.20 4.06
N PHE A 59 -39.53 16.28 3.85
CA PHE A 59 -38.96 17.13 4.90
C PHE A 59 -39.67 18.48 5.06
N ASP A 60 -40.75 18.73 4.29
CA ASP A 60 -41.49 19.99 4.27
C ASP A 60 -40.57 21.21 3.96
N MET A 61 -39.59 21.01 3.04
CA MET A 61 -38.56 21.98 2.69
C MET A 61 -38.48 22.16 1.18
N GLU A 62 -39.52 22.66 0.55
CA GLU A 62 -39.56 22.92 -0.89
C GLU A 62 -38.52 23.98 -1.29
N GLY A 63 -37.76 23.71 -2.34
CA GLY A 63 -36.70 24.60 -2.85
C GLY A 63 -35.40 24.57 -2.05
N ALA A 64 -35.37 23.90 -0.90
CA ALA A 64 -34.18 23.83 -0.06
C ALA A 64 -33.15 22.79 -0.58
N PHE A 65 -31.89 23.06 -0.33
CA PHE A 65 -30.78 22.14 -0.62
C PHE A 65 -29.69 22.31 0.45
N ASN A 66 -28.89 21.27 0.62
CA ASN A 66 -27.75 21.26 1.54
C ASN A 66 -26.41 20.98 0.83
N ASN A 67 -26.43 20.62 -0.44
CA ASN A 67 -25.24 20.39 -1.26
C ASN A 67 -25.41 21.03 -2.64
N VAL A 68 -24.31 21.60 -3.16
CA VAL A 68 -24.25 22.22 -4.49
C VAL A 68 -23.01 21.72 -5.21
N THR A 69 -23.17 21.28 -6.45
CA THR A 69 -22.06 20.91 -7.33
C THR A 69 -21.85 21.99 -8.38
N LEU A 70 -20.58 22.28 -8.67
CA LEU A 70 -20.14 23.35 -9.59
C LEU A 70 -19.26 22.76 -10.67
N SER A 71 -19.41 23.30 -11.88
CA SER A 71 -18.49 23.06 -13.00
C SER A 71 -17.68 24.30 -13.27
N LEU A 72 -16.36 24.14 -13.36
CA LEU A 72 -15.45 25.25 -13.60
C LEU A 72 -15.06 25.34 -15.09
N SER A 73 -14.80 26.54 -15.57
CA SER A 73 -14.26 26.76 -16.92
C SER A 73 -12.83 26.19 -17.03
N ARG A 74 -12.43 25.82 -18.23
CA ARG A 74 -11.06 25.32 -18.47
C ARG A 74 -10.02 26.40 -18.12
N GLY A 75 -9.01 26.00 -17.36
CA GLY A 75 -7.93 26.90 -16.93
C GLY A 75 -8.24 27.76 -15.70
N THR A 76 -9.42 27.59 -15.09
CA THR A 76 -9.74 28.26 -13.82
C THR A 76 -8.91 27.69 -12.69
N ASN A 77 -8.40 28.56 -11.82
CA ASN A 77 -7.73 28.13 -10.58
C ASN A 77 -8.76 27.66 -9.56
N GLU A 78 -8.88 26.35 -9.39
CA GLU A 78 -9.83 25.71 -8.47
C GLU A 78 -9.68 26.22 -7.03
N ALA A 79 -8.45 26.33 -6.53
CA ALA A 79 -8.19 26.78 -5.16
C ALA A 79 -8.66 28.23 -4.91
N GLU A 80 -8.57 29.09 -5.93
CA GLU A 80 -9.08 30.47 -5.84
C GLU A 80 -10.60 30.50 -5.79
N VAL A 81 -11.27 29.67 -6.62
CA VAL A 81 -12.74 29.57 -6.60
C VAL A 81 -13.24 29.03 -5.27
N ILE A 82 -12.59 28.00 -4.73
CA ILE A 82 -12.94 27.42 -3.42
C ILE A 82 -12.84 28.49 -2.34
N ARG A 83 -11.76 29.28 -2.28
CA ARG A 83 -11.62 30.35 -1.30
C ARG A 83 -12.73 31.40 -1.40
N ARG A 84 -13.10 31.79 -2.63
CA ARG A 84 -14.19 32.77 -2.86
C ARG A 84 -15.54 32.21 -2.46
N LEU A 85 -15.83 30.94 -2.81
CA LEU A 85 -17.04 30.24 -2.41
C LEU A 85 -17.15 30.13 -0.88
N ASP A 86 -16.07 29.79 -0.23
CA ASP A 86 -16.01 29.69 1.22
C ASP A 86 -16.34 31.01 1.91
N SER A 87 -15.79 32.11 1.39
CA SER A 87 -16.09 33.44 1.89
C SER A 87 -17.54 33.87 1.63
N LEU A 88 -18.05 33.56 0.42
CA LEU A 88 -19.43 33.88 0.04
C LEU A 88 -20.46 33.12 0.88
N LEU A 89 -20.19 31.82 1.12
CA LEU A 89 -21.14 30.93 1.78
C LEU A 89 -21.02 30.93 3.30
N GLU A 90 -20.07 31.66 3.87
CA GLU A 90 -19.86 31.73 5.33
C GLU A 90 -21.11 32.26 6.07
N GLU A 91 -21.77 33.30 5.54
CA GLU A 91 -22.99 33.90 6.11
C GLU A 91 -24.21 32.97 6.02
N TYR A 92 -24.20 31.99 5.08
CA TYR A 92 -25.25 31.00 4.89
C TYR A 92 -24.98 29.70 5.64
N GLY A 93 -23.97 29.63 6.49
CA GLY A 93 -23.59 28.45 7.24
C GLY A 93 -22.91 27.37 6.38
N GLY A 94 -22.26 27.77 5.28
CA GLY A 94 -21.52 26.87 4.41
C GLY A 94 -20.43 26.09 5.15
N LEU A 95 -20.51 24.76 5.14
CA LEU A 95 -19.48 23.88 5.72
C LEU A 95 -18.20 23.86 4.90
N GLY A 96 -18.27 24.34 3.65
CA GLY A 96 -17.21 24.61 2.75
C GLY A 96 -17.19 23.84 1.43
N ALA A 97 -16.52 24.46 0.47
CA ALA A 97 -16.23 23.87 -0.81
C ALA A 97 -14.97 22.99 -0.73
N TYR A 98 -14.98 21.91 -1.47
CA TYR A 98 -13.81 21.05 -1.65
C TYR A 98 -13.72 20.64 -3.12
N GLY A 99 -12.52 20.43 -3.58
CA GLY A 99 -12.27 19.99 -4.94
C GLY A 99 -12.39 18.46 -5.09
N ARG A 100 -12.32 18.02 -6.33
CA ARG A 100 -12.40 16.59 -6.65
C ARG A 100 -11.30 15.77 -5.95
N VAL A 101 -10.13 16.32 -5.78
CA VAL A 101 -8.98 15.66 -5.13
C VAL A 101 -9.27 15.36 -3.66
N ASP A 102 -10.01 16.25 -3.00
CA ASP A 102 -10.37 16.12 -1.58
C ASP A 102 -11.64 15.26 -1.35
N GLN A 103 -12.27 14.78 -2.40
CA GLN A 103 -13.42 13.89 -2.31
C GLN A 103 -12.97 12.54 -1.75
N VAL A 104 -13.68 12.05 -0.74
CA VAL A 104 -13.27 10.88 0.07
C VAL A 104 -12.94 9.66 -0.78
N SER A 105 -13.84 9.28 -1.68
CA SER A 105 -13.65 8.11 -2.55
C SER A 105 -12.44 8.28 -3.50
N ASN A 106 -12.24 9.50 -4.05
CA ASN A 106 -11.09 9.80 -4.88
C ASN A 106 -9.78 9.69 -4.10
N HIS A 107 -9.77 10.22 -2.87
CA HIS A 107 -8.59 10.17 -2.00
C HIS A 107 -8.16 8.73 -1.68
N PHE A 108 -9.12 7.84 -1.39
CA PHE A 108 -8.83 6.42 -1.18
C PHE A 108 -8.27 5.74 -2.44
N VAL A 109 -8.88 6.02 -3.60
CA VAL A 109 -8.41 5.46 -4.88
C VAL A 109 -7.02 5.96 -5.24
N ASP A 110 -6.74 7.25 -5.09
CA ASP A 110 -5.44 7.83 -5.39
C ASP A 110 -4.33 7.28 -4.48
N ASN A 111 -4.61 7.12 -3.18
CA ASN A 111 -3.67 6.52 -2.25
C ASN A 111 -3.37 5.06 -2.61
N GLU A 112 -4.40 4.28 -2.93
CA GLU A 112 -4.25 2.88 -3.35
C GLU A 112 -3.42 2.77 -4.64
N LEU A 113 -3.69 3.62 -5.64
CA LEU A 113 -2.91 3.65 -6.87
C LEU A 113 -1.45 4.03 -6.63
N ALA A 114 -1.18 4.98 -5.73
CA ALA A 114 0.18 5.35 -5.35
C ALA A 114 0.92 4.19 -4.67
N GLU A 115 0.26 3.48 -3.76
CA GLU A 115 0.82 2.30 -3.10
C GLU A 115 1.12 1.17 -4.10
N LEU A 116 0.17 0.88 -4.99
CA LEU A 116 0.35 -0.12 -6.05
C LEU A 116 1.51 0.24 -6.99
N GLN A 117 1.69 1.52 -7.32
CA GLN A 117 2.80 1.97 -8.16
C GLN A 117 4.16 1.75 -7.49
N VAL A 118 4.27 2.07 -6.20
CA VAL A 118 5.51 1.84 -5.43
C VAL A 118 5.79 0.35 -5.31
N SER A 119 4.81 -0.44 -4.89
CA SER A 119 4.95 -1.90 -4.73
C SER A 119 5.23 -2.59 -6.05
N GLY A 120 4.55 -2.20 -7.13
CA GLY A 120 4.74 -2.74 -8.48
C GLY A 120 6.10 -2.39 -9.11
N THR A 121 6.83 -1.42 -8.57
CA THR A 121 8.16 -1.04 -9.04
C THR A 121 9.26 -1.61 -8.14
N PHE A 122 9.15 -1.39 -6.84
CA PHE A 122 10.20 -1.74 -5.88
C PHE A 122 10.38 -3.25 -5.75
N VAL A 123 9.29 -3.99 -5.54
CA VAL A 123 9.36 -5.45 -5.33
C VAL A 123 9.94 -6.19 -6.53
N PRO A 124 9.46 -5.98 -7.78
CA PRO A 124 10.08 -6.60 -8.96
C PRO A 124 11.55 -6.21 -9.15
N ALA A 125 11.94 -4.96 -8.88
CA ALA A 125 13.32 -4.51 -9.01
C ALA A 125 14.26 -5.30 -8.10
N VAL A 126 13.86 -5.54 -6.84
CA VAL A 126 14.60 -6.37 -5.89
C VAL A 126 14.75 -7.80 -6.39
N PHE A 127 13.64 -8.42 -6.82
CA PHE A 127 13.68 -9.80 -7.36
C PHE A 127 14.55 -9.92 -8.59
N LEU A 128 14.48 -8.97 -9.52
CA LEU A 128 15.31 -8.97 -10.72
C LEU A 128 16.80 -8.85 -10.41
N LEU A 129 17.16 -8.00 -9.43
CA LEU A 129 18.55 -7.85 -8.98
C LEU A 129 19.07 -9.14 -8.36
N VAL A 130 18.29 -9.75 -7.47
CA VAL A 130 18.65 -11.04 -6.85
C VAL A 130 18.79 -12.13 -7.92
N THR A 131 17.84 -12.22 -8.84
CA THR A 131 17.84 -13.20 -9.93
C THR A 131 19.04 -13.02 -10.86
N ALA A 132 19.37 -11.80 -11.28
CA ALA A 132 20.53 -11.51 -12.10
C ALA A 132 21.85 -11.93 -11.42
N PHE A 133 21.94 -11.68 -10.10
CA PHE A 133 23.10 -12.09 -9.31
C PHE A 133 23.19 -13.63 -9.19
N LEU A 134 22.08 -14.31 -8.87
CA LEU A 134 22.07 -15.78 -8.79
C LEU A 134 22.44 -16.40 -10.14
N LEU A 135 21.91 -15.88 -11.24
CA LEU A 135 22.26 -16.32 -12.58
C LEU A 135 23.75 -16.13 -12.86
N HIS A 136 24.33 -15.00 -12.47
CA HIS A 136 25.77 -14.76 -12.57
C HIS A 136 26.57 -15.80 -11.77
N LEU A 137 26.17 -16.13 -10.54
CA LEU A 137 26.86 -17.14 -9.71
C LEU A 137 26.79 -18.53 -10.34
N VAL A 138 25.58 -18.96 -10.76
CA VAL A 138 25.36 -20.29 -11.35
C VAL A 138 26.15 -20.43 -12.62
N LEU A 139 26.12 -19.46 -13.53
CA LEU A 139 26.89 -19.48 -14.77
C LEU A 139 28.39 -19.43 -14.52
N SER A 140 28.84 -18.59 -13.60
CA SER A 140 30.27 -18.54 -13.22
C SER A 140 30.76 -19.90 -12.73
N ARG A 141 29.95 -20.60 -11.91
CA ARG A 141 30.28 -21.92 -11.41
C ARG A 141 30.26 -22.98 -12.54
N LEU A 142 29.22 -22.98 -13.38
CA LEU A 142 29.08 -23.91 -14.51
C LEU A 142 30.27 -23.80 -15.43
N VAL A 143 30.64 -22.58 -15.84
CA VAL A 143 31.75 -22.34 -16.75
C VAL A 143 33.09 -22.70 -16.10
N SER A 144 33.27 -22.43 -14.79
CA SER A 144 34.47 -22.86 -14.07
C SER A 144 34.60 -24.37 -14.01
N THR A 145 33.52 -25.11 -13.81
CA THR A 145 33.52 -26.57 -13.78
C THR A 145 33.79 -27.18 -15.17
N GLN A 146 33.36 -26.50 -16.23
CA GLN A 146 33.55 -26.98 -17.62
C GLN A 146 34.80 -26.37 -18.31
N ARG A 147 35.73 -25.83 -17.51
CA ARG A 147 36.92 -25.15 -18.01
C ARG A 147 37.76 -26.00 -18.98
N ASP A 148 37.93 -27.29 -18.67
CA ASP A 148 38.70 -28.23 -19.52
C ASP A 148 38.01 -28.44 -20.85
N GLN A 149 36.69 -28.55 -20.89
CA GLN A 149 35.92 -28.68 -22.13
C GLN A 149 36.06 -27.42 -23.00
N ILE A 150 36.02 -26.24 -22.38
CA ILE A 150 36.23 -24.96 -23.08
C ILE A 150 37.63 -24.89 -23.65
N ALA A 151 38.65 -25.37 -22.93
CA ALA A 151 40.03 -25.41 -23.38
C ALA A 151 40.21 -26.32 -24.60
N VAL A 152 39.59 -27.51 -24.56
CA VAL A 152 39.58 -28.46 -25.68
C VAL A 152 38.90 -27.88 -26.92
N MET A 153 37.71 -27.28 -26.76
CA MET A 153 37.02 -26.62 -27.88
C MET A 153 37.88 -25.51 -28.51
N LYS A 154 38.56 -24.70 -27.69
CA LYS A 154 39.50 -23.69 -28.20
C LYS A 154 40.70 -24.27 -28.92
N ALA A 155 41.25 -25.38 -28.44
CA ALA A 155 42.34 -26.11 -29.12
C ALA A 155 41.92 -26.62 -30.48
N PHE A 156 40.64 -26.96 -30.65
CA PHE A 156 40.07 -27.33 -31.97
C PHE A 156 39.71 -26.10 -32.85
N GLY A 157 40.05 -24.88 -32.44
CA GLY A 157 39.87 -23.66 -33.21
C GLY A 157 38.54 -22.93 -33.00
N TYR A 158 37.73 -23.33 -32.04
CA TYR A 158 36.51 -22.57 -31.70
C TYR A 158 36.86 -21.21 -31.08
N GLY A 159 36.32 -20.17 -31.65
CA GLY A 159 36.49 -18.79 -31.13
C GLY A 159 35.72 -18.54 -29.85
N ASN A 160 36.00 -17.41 -29.23
CA ASN A 160 35.34 -16.99 -27.98
C ASN A 160 33.82 -16.80 -28.14
N PHE A 161 33.37 -16.27 -29.27
CA PHE A 161 31.96 -15.98 -29.53
C PHE A 161 31.09 -17.25 -29.60
N PRO A 162 31.39 -18.28 -30.39
CA PRO A 162 30.59 -19.52 -30.41
C PRO A 162 30.50 -20.22 -29.07
N ILE A 163 31.59 -20.26 -28.31
CA ILE A 163 31.62 -20.87 -26.97
C ILE A 163 30.76 -20.03 -26.01
N GLY A 164 30.96 -18.72 -25.99
CA GLY A 164 30.17 -17.81 -25.13
C GLY A 164 28.68 -17.88 -25.46
N TRP A 165 28.32 -17.92 -26.72
CA TRP A 165 26.95 -18.04 -27.20
C TRP A 165 26.29 -19.36 -26.77
N HIS A 166 27.02 -20.45 -26.68
CA HIS A 166 26.51 -21.72 -26.17
C HIS A 166 26.03 -21.59 -24.71
N TYR A 167 26.82 -20.99 -23.84
CA TYR A 167 26.43 -20.77 -22.43
C TYR A 167 25.32 -19.73 -22.27
N LEU A 168 25.31 -18.71 -23.12
CA LEU A 168 24.22 -17.73 -23.12
C LEU A 168 22.88 -18.36 -23.55
N LYS A 169 22.90 -19.26 -24.56
CA LYS A 169 21.67 -20.00 -24.95
C LYS A 169 21.09 -20.80 -23.81
N LEU A 170 21.91 -21.44 -22.98
CA LEU A 170 21.44 -22.18 -21.82
C LEU A 170 20.75 -21.22 -20.79
N SER A 171 21.36 -20.07 -20.55
CA SER A 171 20.76 -19.03 -19.68
C SER A 171 19.44 -18.50 -20.27
N TYR A 172 19.43 -18.18 -21.54
CA TYR A 172 18.25 -17.62 -22.20
C TYR A 172 17.10 -18.63 -22.32
N SER A 173 17.37 -19.94 -22.44
CA SER A 173 16.32 -20.95 -22.39
C SER A 173 15.61 -20.97 -21.02
N ALA A 174 16.38 -20.90 -19.94
CA ALA A 174 15.81 -20.81 -18.59
C ALA A 174 15.00 -19.53 -18.39
N VAL A 175 15.53 -18.40 -18.86
CA VAL A 175 14.83 -17.10 -18.79
C VAL A 175 13.54 -17.12 -19.62
N PHE A 176 13.57 -17.70 -20.81
CA PHE A 176 12.39 -17.81 -21.66
C PHE A 176 11.28 -18.64 -21.01
N ILE A 177 11.63 -19.80 -20.43
CA ILE A 177 10.68 -20.63 -19.68
C ILE A 177 10.14 -19.82 -18.48
N GLY A 178 11.00 -19.10 -17.76
CA GLY A 178 10.61 -18.24 -16.65
C GLY A 178 9.64 -17.13 -17.05
N ILE A 179 9.86 -16.49 -18.20
CA ILE A 179 8.96 -15.47 -18.74
C ILE A 179 7.59 -16.07 -19.08
N VAL A 180 7.56 -17.22 -19.77
CA VAL A 180 6.28 -17.87 -20.13
C VAL A 180 5.48 -18.26 -18.89
N LEU A 181 6.13 -18.88 -17.92
CA LEU A 181 5.49 -19.23 -16.64
C LEU A 181 5.07 -17.98 -15.86
N GLY A 182 5.90 -16.95 -15.86
CA GLY A 182 5.63 -15.67 -15.21
C GLY A 182 4.42 -14.95 -15.80
N ILE A 183 4.27 -14.96 -17.13
CA ILE A 183 3.09 -14.39 -17.80
C ILE A 183 1.83 -15.16 -17.38
N GLY A 184 1.88 -16.50 -17.38
CA GLY A 184 0.74 -17.34 -16.99
C GLY A 184 0.32 -17.11 -15.52
N LEU A 185 1.28 -17.11 -14.61
CA LEU A 185 1.01 -16.81 -13.19
C LEU A 185 0.56 -15.38 -12.98
N GLY A 186 1.16 -14.42 -13.68
CA GLY A 186 0.79 -13.02 -13.62
C GLY A 186 -0.65 -12.79 -14.09
N TRP A 187 -1.07 -13.48 -15.15
CA TRP A 187 -2.46 -13.47 -15.59
C TRP A 187 -3.41 -14.02 -14.51
N PHE A 188 -3.08 -15.17 -13.94
CA PHE A 188 -3.91 -15.80 -12.91
C PHE A 188 -4.03 -14.91 -11.66
N PHE A 189 -2.91 -14.45 -11.11
CA PHE A 189 -2.92 -13.59 -9.93
C PHE A 189 -3.55 -12.21 -10.21
N GLY A 190 -3.30 -11.62 -11.37
CA GLY A 190 -3.90 -10.35 -11.76
C GLY A 190 -5.43 -10.44 -11.83
N TYR A 191 -5.96 -11.53 -12.40
CA TYR A 191 -7.40 -11.79 -12.41
C TYR A 191 -7.97 -11.93 -10.99
N GLN A 192 -7.30 -12.69 -10.11
CA GLN A 192 -7.73 -12.89 -8.72
C GLN A 192 -7.69 -11.59 -7.92
N MET A 193 -6.64 -10.78 -8.10
CA MET A 193 -6.53 -9.47 -7.48
C MET A 193 -7.63 -8.52 -7.95
N THR A 194 -7.91 -8.45 -9.24
CA THR A 194 -9.01 -7.66 -9.78
C THR A 194 -10.36 -8.08 -9.19
N ALA A 195 -10.59 -9.39 -9.05
CA ALA A 195 -11.80 -9.91 -8.42
C ALA A 195 -11.88 -9.55 -6.91
N LEU A 196 -10.75 -9.50 -6.22
CA LEU A 196 -10.66 -9.06 -4.83
C LEU A 196 -10.99 -7.55 -4.73
N TYR A 197 -10.36 -6.72 -5.55
CA TYR A 197 -10.62 -5.27 -5.58
C TYR A 197 -12.08 -4.93 -5.88
N ALA A 198 -12.75 -5.69 -6.74
CA ALA A 198 -14.17 -5.52 -7.05
C ALA A 198 -15.08 -5.72 -5.82
N ARG A 199 -14.61 -6.30 -4.72
CA ARG A 199 -15.39 -6.43 -3.47
C ARG A 199 -15.37 -5.16 -2.64
N PHE A 200 -14.28 -4.39 -2.72
CA PHE A 200 -14.09 -3.17 -1.93
C PHE A 200 -14.41 -1.91 -2.72
N PHE A 201 -14.10 -1.91 -4.01
CA PHE A 201 -14.29 -0.77 -4.90
C PHE A 201 -15.42 -1.03 -5.91
N ARG A 202 -16.40 -0.15 -5.95
CA ARG A 202 -17.57 -0.23 -6.83
C ARG A 202 -17.32 0.50 -8.15
N PHE A 203 -16.33 0.06 -8.92
CA PHE A 203 -16.13 0.61 -10.26
C PHE A 203 -17.23 0.12 -11.23
N PRO A 204 -17.75 1.01 -12.08
CA PRO A 204 -18.74 0.61 -13.10
C PRO A 204 -18.22 -0.48 -14.05
N ILE A 205 -16.94 -0.38 -14.41
CA ILE A 205 -16.25 -1.34 -15.26
C ILE A 205 -14.89 -1.60 -14.64
N LEU A 206 -14.72 -2.74 -14.00
CA LEU A 206 -13.44 -3.23 -13.51
C LEU A 206 -13.18 -4.57 -14.18
N ARG A 207 -12.37 -4.55 -15.24
CA ARG A 207 -11.95 -5.75 -15.98
C ARG A 207 -10.46 -5.87 -15.93
N TYR A 208 -9.98 -7.08 -15.71
CA TYR A 208 -8.58 -7.37 -15.86
C TYR A 208 -8.23 -7.48 -17.34
N GLU A 209 -7.40 -6.58 -17.81
CA GLU A 209 -6.87 -6.60 -19.17
C GLU A 209 -5.34 -6.66 -19.10
N MET A 210 -4.76 -7.60 -19.80
CA MET A 210 -3.31 -7.66 -19.94
C MET A 210 -2.88 -6.76 -21.09
N ASP A 211 -2.22 -5.66 -20.76
CA ASP A 211 -1.63 -4.78 -21.78
C ASP A 211 -0.40 -5.45 -22.40
N PRO A 212 -0.39 -5.73 -23.73
CA PRO A 212 0.75 -6.30 -24.42
C PRO A 212 2.03 -5.48 -24.28
N LEU A 213 1.91 -4.16 -24.11
CA LEU A 213 3.06 -3.28 -23.88
C LEU A 213 3.72 -3.58 -22.53
N ILE A 214 2.93 -3.75 -21.47
CA ILE A 214 3.43 -4.06 -20.12
C ILE A 214 4.12 -5.43 -20.14
N ILE A 215 3.51 -6.43 -20.79
CA ILE A 215 4.09 -7.77 -20.95
C ILE A 215 5.44 -7.70 -21.66
N SER A 216 5.50 -6.98 -22.78
CA SER A 216 6.73 -6.87 -23.58
C SER A 216 7.83 -6.11 -22.83
N LEU A 217 7.49 -5.05 -22.09
CA LEU A 217 8.43 -4.33 -21.23
C LEU A 217 8.95 -5.21 -20.10
N ALA A 218 8.07 -5.93 -19.40
CA ALA A 218 8.46 -6.85 -18.33
C ALA A 218 9.38 -7.97 -18.85
N ALA A 219 9.06 -8.55 -20.01
CA ALA A 219 9.90 -9.55 -20.64
C ALA A 219 11.27 -8.97 -21.05
N LEU A 220 11.31 -7.78 -21.61
CA LEU A 220 12.53 -7.10 -22.03
C LEU A 220 13.42 -6.75 -20.83
N ILE A 221 12.85 -6.23 -19.76
CA ILE A 221 13.58 -5.91 -18.51
C ILE A 221 14.14 -7.21 -17.89
N THR A 222 13.33 -8.27 -17.83
CA THR A 222 13.76 -9.57 -17.31
C THR A 222 14.89 -10.15 -18.13
N PHE A 223 14.77 -10.12 -19.46
CA PHE A 223 15.80 -10.60 -20.37
C PHE A 223 17.08 -9.75 -20.28
N GLY A 224 16.95 -8.44 -20.21
CA GLY A 224 18.07 -7.51 -20.03
C GLY A 224 18.81 -7.73 -18.71
N SER A 225 18.09 -7.87 -17.61
CA SER A 225 18.66 -8.17 -16.29
C SER A 225 19.42 -9.49 -16.27
N ALA A 226 18.82 -10.54 -16.83
CA ALA A 226 19.45 -11.84 -16.97
C ALA A 226 20.71 -11.79 -17.87
N SER A 227 20.65 -11.04 -18.97
CA SER A 227 21.80 -10.83 -19.88
C SER A 227 22.96 -10.16 -19.16
N LEU A 228 22.71 -9.13 -18.34
CA LEU A 228 23.75 -8.47 -17.55
C LEU A 228 24.42 -9.43 -16.56
N GLY A 229 23.63 -10.29 -15.91
CA GLY A 229 24.17 -11.34 -15.02
C GLY A 229 25.01 -12.38 -15.77
N ALA A 230 24.53 -12.84 -16.92
CA ALA A 230 25.16 -13.89 -17.70
C ALA A 230 26.43 -13.44 -18.44
N LEU A 231 26.40 -12.28 -19.11
CA LEU A 231 27.48 -11.79 -19.97
C LEU A 231 28.82 -11.68 -19.23
N ARG A 232 28.84 -11.12 -18.04
CA ARG A 232 30.08 -10.98 -17.25
C ARG A 232 30.67 -12.32 -16.85
N ALA A 233 29.83 -13.30 -16.49
CA ALA A 233 30.27 -14.64 -16.15
C ALA A 233 30.91 -15.34 -17.34
N VAL A 234 30.25 -15.30 -18.51
CA VAL A 234 30.67 -15.92 -19.73
C VAL A 234 31.93 -15.26 -20.30
N GLN A 235 31.97 -13.93 -20.37
CA GLN A 235 33.13 -13.19 -20.90
C GLN A 235 34.42 -13.54 -20.16
N LYS A 236 34.36 -13.54 -18.81
CA LYS A 236 35.53 -13.87 -17.97
C LYS A 236 36.07 -15.27 -18.25
N ALA A 237 35.19 -16.23 -18.50
CA ALA A 237 35.58 -17.61 -18.71
C ALA A 237 36.09 -17.90 -20.12
N VAL A 238 35.43 -17.27 -21.10
CA VAL A 238 35.78 -17.46 -22.51
C VAL A 238 37.02 -16.66 -22.89
N SER A 239 37.41 -15.64 -22.14
CA SER A 239 38.63 -14.85 -22.40
C SER A 239 39.94 -15.58 -22.04
N LEU A 240 39.89 -16.69 -21.29
CA LEU A 240 41.10 -17.41 -20.88
C LEU A 240 41.78 -18.08 -22.07
N PRO A 241 43.14 -17.94 -22.22
CA PRO A 241 43.89 -18.66 -23.22
C PRO A 241 43.80 -20.20 -23.06
N PRO A 242 43.82 -21.00 -24.11
CA PRO A 242 43.75 -22.46 -23.99
C PRO A 242 44.81 -23.07 -23.04
N ALA A 243 46.03 -22.60 -23.15
CA ALA A 243 47.16 -23.06 -22.32
C ALA A 243 46.95 -22.78 -20.81
N GLU A 244 46.30 -21.67 -20.44
CA GLU A 244 45.95 -21.36 -19.04
C GLU A 244 44.70 -22.09 -18.58
N ALA A 245 43.77 -22.35 -19.49
CA ALA A 245 42.56 -23.07 -19.20
C ALA A 245 42.80 -24.54 -18.86
N MET A 246 43.81 -25.17 -19.45
CA MET A 246 44.25 -26.54 -19.18
C MET A 246 45.10 -26.69 -17.92
N ARG A 247 45.66 -25.62 -17.37
CA ARG A 247 46.41 -25.68 -16.13
C ARG A 247 45.47 -25.71 -14.92
N PRO A 248 45.71 -26.53 -13.90
CA PRO A 248 45.03 -26.44 -12.63
C PRO A 248 45.10 -25.01 -12.12
N GLU A 249 44.04 -24.53 -11.47
CA GLU A 249 44.07 -23.22 -10.88
C GLU A 249 45.30 -23.11 -9.98
N SER A 250 46.10 -22.05 -10.18
CA SER A 250 47.29 -21.80 -9.34
C SER A 250 46.88 -21.71 -7.89
N PRO A 251 47.64 -22.33 -6.97
CA PRO A 251 47.32 -22.25 -5.54
C PRO A 251 47.12 -20.80 -5.13
N ALA A 252 46.09 -20.56 -4.36
CA ALA A 252 45.71 -19.22 -3.92
C ALA A 252 46.88 -18.58 -3.14
N LYS A 253 47.34 -17.39 -3.55
CA LYS A 253 48.34 -16.63 -2.81
C LYS A 253 47.85 -16.41 -1.38
N TYR A 254 48.66 -16.82 -0.40
CA TYR A 254 48.38 -16.61 1.00
C TYR A 254 48.44 -15.11 1.30
N ARG A 255 47.36 -14.54 1.78
CA ARG A 255 47.28 -13.20 2.37
C ARG A 255 46.69 -13.34 3.75
N MET A 256 47.28 -12.66 4.74
CA MET A 256 46.68 -12.60 6.07
C MET A 256 45.30 -12.01 6.03
N SER A 257 44.32 -12.71 6.61
CA SER A 257 42.96 -12.27 6.77
C SER A 257 42.88 -11.03 7.66
N ILE A 258 41.88 -10.16 7.44
CA ILE A 258 41.60 -9.01 8.34
C ILE A 258 41.38 -9.51 9.77
N LEU A 259 40.69 -10.65 9.94
CA LEU A 259 40.44 -11.32 11.20
C LEU A 259 41.75 -11.77 11.88
N GLU A 260 42.73 -12.20 11.09
CA GLU A 260 44.07 -12.56 11.57
C GLU A 260 44.85 -11.32 12.00
N ARG A 261 44.74 -10.20 11.28
CA ARG A 261 45.37 -8.92 11.64
C ARG A 261 44.81 -8.32 12.92
N LEU A 262 43.51 -8.52 13.18
CA LEU A 262 42.82 -8.07 14.40
C LEU A 262 43.01 -9.01 15.59
N GLY A 263 43.77 -10.12 15.44
CA GLY A 263 44.03 -11.08 16.53
C GLY A 263 42.83 -11.96 16.91
N LEU A 264 41.68 -11.80 16.22
CA LEU A 264 40.43 -12.53 16.49
C LEU A 264 40.52 -14.01 16.10
N HIS A 265 41.55 -14.41 15.36
CA HIS A 265 41.79 -15.80 14.95
C HIS A 265 41.95 -16.78 16.12
N ARG A 266 42.36 -16.29 17.31
CA ARG A 266 42.49 -17.13 18.50
C ARG A 266 41.16 -17.66 19.05
N PHE A 267 40.09 -16.95 18.81
CA PHE A 267 38.74 -17.28 19.31
C PHE A 267 37.88 -18.05 18.30
N LEU A 268 38.35 -18.19 17.04
CA LEU A 268 37.60 -18.81 16.00
C LEU A 268 38.08 -20.23 15.72
N PRO A 269 37.18 -21.22 15.57
CA PRO A 269 37.51 -22.57 15.10
C PRO A 269 38.07 -22.51 13.66
N ILE A 270 38.81 -23.57 13.30
CA ILE A 270 39.56 -23.64 12.01
C ILE A 270 38.60 -23.47 10.84
N GLU A 271 37.38 -24.01 10.90
CA GLU A 271 36.37 -23.96 9.85
C GLU A 271 35.97 -22.50 9.57
N LEU A 272 35.70 -21.72 10.59
CA LEU A 272 35.34 -20.30 10.46
C LEU A 272 36.49 -19.45 9.91
N ARG A 273 37.75 -19.78 10.25
CA ARG A 273 38.92 -19.11 9.65
C ARG A 273 39.01 -19.36 8.16
N ILE A 274 38.77 -20.62 7.73
CA ILE A 274 38.78 -20.98 6.29
C ILE A 274 37.67 -20.24 5.57
N ILE A 275 36.47 -20.20 6.13
CA ILE A 275 35.33 -19.48 5.56
C ILE A 275 35.63 -17.99 5.43
N ALA A 276 36.07 -17.35 6.51
CA ALA A 276 36.40 -15.91 6.54
C ALA A 276 37.47 -15.56 5.48
N ARG A 277 38.54 -16.36 5.41
CA ARG A 277 39.60 -16.19 4.42
C ARG A 277 39.08 -16.34 2.98
N ASN A 278 38.18 -17.29 2.75
CA ASN A 278 37.57 -17.47 1.44
C ASN A 278 36.64 -16.29 1.06
N MET A 279 35.91 -15.75 2.02
CA MET A 279 35.09 -14.55 1.85
C MET A 279 35.94 -13.32 1.52
N GLU A 280 37.02 -13.09 2.27
CA GLU A 280 37.94 -11.98 2.03
C GLU A 280 38.69 -12.09 0.69
N ARG A 281 38.99 -13.31 0.24
CA ARG A 281 39.60 -13.53 -1.08
C ARG A 281 38.69 -13.10 -2.23
N ASN A 282 37.39 -13.22 -2.06
CA ASN A 282 36.39 -12.92 -3.07
C ASN A 282 35.40 -11.86 -2.58
N ILE A 283 35.90 -10.76 -2.02
CA ILE A 283 35.11 -9.71 -1.36
C ILE A 283 33.87 -9.31 -2.17
N VAL A 284 34.02 -9.02 -3.48
CA VAL A 284 32.90 -8.61 -4.33
C VAL A 284 31.80 -9.68 -4.38
N LYS A 285 32.17 -10.95 -4.55
CA LYS A 285 31.19 -12.05 -4.56
C LYS A 285 30.53 -12.21 -3.20
N SER A 286 31.31 -12.15 -2.13
CA SER A 286 30.82 -12.29 -0.76
C SER A 286 29.86 -11.15 -0.40
N VAL A 287 30.22 -9.92 -0.70
CA VAL A 287 29.36 -8.74 -0.47
C VAL A 287 28.06 -8.84 -1.27
N LEU A 288 28.12 -9.19 -2.56
CA LEU A 288 26.93 -9.36 -3.38
C LEU A 288 26.03 -10.50 -2.87
N THR A 289 26.63 -11.61 -2.39
CA THR A 289 25.85 -12.69 -1.77
C THR A 289 25.14 -12.22 -0.51
N VAL A 290 25.87 -11.53 0.37
CA VAL A 290 25.28 -10.96 1.60
C VAL A 290 24.16 -9.98 1.27
N ILE A 291 24.36 -9.06 0.33
CA ILE A 291 23.32 -8.11 -0.10
C ILE A 291 22.11 -8.87 -0.64
N SER A 292 22.29 -9.88 -1.48
CA SER A 292 21.17 -10.65 -2.07
C SER A 292 20.35 -11.38 -0.99
N ILE A 293 21.04 -12.00 -0.03
CA ILE A 293 20.38 -12.66 1.10
C ILE A 293 19.68 -11.63 1.98
N ALA A 294 20.33 -10.51 2.27
CA ALA A 294 19.74 -9.42 3.07
C ALA A 294 18.48 -8.87 2.41
N MET A 295 18.50 -8.66 1.08
CA MET A 295 17.30 -8.21 0.35
C MET A 295 16.18 -9.25 0.37
N ALA A 296 16.48 -10.52 0.23
CA ALA A 296 15.47 -11.59 0.34
C ALA A 296 14.86 -11.64 1.75
N VAL A 297 15.69 -11.57 2.79
CA VAL A 297 15.23 -11.54 4.19
C VAL A 297 14.43 -10.28 4.47
N SER A 298 14.84 -9.11 3.95
CA SER A 298 14.12 -7.86 4.16
C SER A 298 12.70 -7.90 3.60
N LEU A 299 12.48 -8.55 2.46
CA LEU A 299 11.14 -8.75 1.89
C LEU A 299 10.25 -9.62 2.80
N LEU A 300 10.83 -10.69 3.38
CA LEU A 300 10.11 -11.51 4.36
C LEU A 300 9.75 -10.71 5.62
N VAL A 301 10.71 -9.96 6.16
CA VAL A 301 10.49 -9.11 7.34
C VAL A 301 9.41 -8.08 7.08
N VAL A 302 9.46 -7.39 5.93
CA VAL A 302 8.41 -6.43 5.54
C VAL A 302 7.06 -7.12 5.41
N GLY A 303 7.01 -8.31 4.77
CA GLY A 303 5.77 -9.07 4.63
C GLY A 303 5.14 -9.45 5.96
N PHE A 304 5.93 -9.96 6.92
CA PHE A 304 5.44 -10.30 8.27
C PHE A 304 5.08 -9.05 9.08
N TYR A 305 5.85 -7.98 8.95
CA TYR A 305 5.56 -6.72 9.63
C TYR A 305 4.16 -6.18 9.31
N PHE A 306 3.67 -6.36 8.08
CA PHE A 306 2.31 -5.95 7.74
C PHE A 306 1.24 -6.65 8.58
N PHE A 307 1.39 -7.95 8.86
CA PHE A 307 0.46 -8.67 9.73
C PHE A 307 0.52 -8.12 11.16
N ASP A 308 1.71 -8.00 11.72
CA ASP A 308 1.90 -7.46 13.07
C ASP A 308 1.38 -6.02 13.19
N ALA A 309 1.60 -5.20 12.16
CA ALA A 309 1.12 -3.82 12.12
C ALA A 309 -0.42 -3.75 12.08
N ILE A 310 -1.08 -4.61 11.31
CA ILE A 310 -2.54 -4.67 11.26
C ILE A 310 -3.09 -5.09 12.63
N ASP A 311 -2.55 -6.14 13.23
CA ASP A 311 -2.99 -6.61 14.54
C ASP A 311 -2.80 -5.53 15.61
N GLN A 312 -1.68 -4.80 15.57
CA GLN A 312 -1.43 -3.69 16.48
C GLN A 312 -2.41 -2.52 16.24
N ILE A 313 -2.69 -2.17 14.99
CA ILE A 313 -3.68 -1.12 14.66
C ILE A 313 -5.05 -1.52 15.19
N ILE A 314 -5.47 -2.75 14.98
CA ILE A 314 -6.76 -3.28 15.48
C ILE A 314 -6.79 -3.23 17.02
N ASP A 315 -5.72 -3.65 17.70
CA ASP A 315 -5.65 -3.62 19.15
C ASP A 315 -5.75 -2.19 19.69
N ILE A 316 -4.96 -1.26 19.14
CA ILE A 316 -5.00 0.15 19.53
C ILE A 316 -6.38 0.72 19.27
N GLN A 317 -6.93 0.50 18.07
CA GLN A 317 -8.19 1.12 17.64
C GLN A 317 -9.38 0.64 18.47
N PHE A 318 -9.53 -0.68 18.67
CA PHE A 318 -10.74 -1.25 19.26
C PHE A 318 -10.60 -1.64 20.73
N ASN A 319 -9.40 -1.83 21.25
CA ASN A 319 -9.22 -2.16 22.66
C ASN A 319 -8.76 -0.99 23.52
N ARG A 320 -8.12 0.03 22.91
CA ARG A 320 -7.55 1.15 23.65
C ARG A 320 -8.24 2.48 23.39
N VAL A 321 -8.60 2.78 22.14
CA VAL A 321 -9.20 4.05 21.72
C VAL A 321 -10.73 3.95 21.73
N PHE A 322 -11.31 3.15 20.86
CA PHE A 322 -12.76 2.92 20.76
C PHE A 322 -13.12 1.61 21.45
N ARG A 323 -13.51 1.71 22.68
CA ARG A 323 -13.81 0.55 23.54
C ARG A 323 -15.31 0.26 23.66
N GLU A 324 -16.10 1.00 22.90
CA GLU A 324 -17.54 0.79 22.80
C GLU A 324 -17.90 -0.42 21.92
N ASP A 325 -18.85 -1.22 22.36
CA ASP A 325 -19.44 -2.31 21.59
C ASP A 325 -20.49 -1.81 20.59
N ALA A 326 -21.11 -0.68 20.88
CA ALA A 326 -22.16 -0.07 20.06
C ALA A 326 -22.11 1.45 20.10
N ASN A 327 -22.30 2.09 18.96
CA ASN A 327 -22.36 3.53 18.81
C ASN A 327 -23.74 3.93 18.27
N VAL A 328 -24.40 4.89 18.92
CA VAL A 328 -25.71 5.43 18.52
C VAL A 328 -25.57 6.88 18.09
N VAL A 329 -25.86 7.14 16.84
CA VAL A 329 -25.83 8.51 16.28
C VAL A 329 -27.27 9.03 16.16
N PHE A 330 -27.51 10.25 16.66
CA PHE A 330 -28.78 10.92 16.56
C PHE A 330 -28.75 11.97 15.45
N ASN A 331 -29.85 12.09 14.70
CA ASN A 331 -30.00 13.13 13.67
C ASN A 331 -29.97 14.54 14.27
N GLU A 332 -30.42 14.68 15.52
CA GLU A 332 -30.44 15.92 16.25
C GLU A 332 -29.84 15.73 17.65
N THR A 333 -29.40 16.84 18.28
CA THR A 333 -28.90 16.80 19.66
C THR A 333 -30.00 16.37 20.60
N ARG A 334 -29.72 15.44 21.51
CA ARG A 334 -30.64 14.94 22.54
C ARG A 334 -30.19 15.34 23.93
N SER A 335 -31.14 15.36 24.86
CA SER A 335 -30.87 15.65 26.26
C SER A 335 -30.16 14.49 26.96
N SER A 336 -29.51 14.77 28.08
CA SER A 336 -28.85 13.75 28.93
C SER A 336 -29.80 12.68 29.48
N ARG A 337 -31.12 12.91 29.46
CA ARG A 337 -32.14 11.95 29.87
C ARG A 337 -32.05 10.65 29.01
N VAL A 338 -31.85 10.80 27.73
CA VAL A 338 -31.70 9.62 26.81
C VAL A 338 -30.54 8.73 27.24
N LYS A 339 -29.44 9.31 27.70
CA LYS A 339 -28.28 8.55 28.24
C LYS A 339 -28.69 7.70 29.46
N GLN A 340 -29.53 8.26 30.37
CA GLN A 340 -30.00 7.54 31.55
C GLN A 340 -30.96 6.40 31.18
N GLU A 341 -31.82 6.62 30.17
CA GLU A 341 -32.74 5.61 29.67
C GLU A 341 -31.96 4.45 29.01
N MET A 342 -30.92 4.76 28.23
CA MET A 342 -30.05 3.75 27.65
C MET A 342 -29.26 2.97 28.70
N ALA A 343 -28.77 3.65 29.75
CA ALA A 343 -28.04 3.01 30.83
C ALA A 343 -28.91 2.03 31.66
N ALA A 344 -30.23 2.25 31.66
CA ALA A 344 -31.19 1.39 32.34
C ALA A 344 -31.57 0.12 31.52
N MET A 345 -31.11 0.00 30.27
CA MET A 345 -31.42 -1.15 29.43
C MET A 345 -30.66 -2.42 29.91
N PRO A 346 -31.33 -3.58 29.95
CA PRO A 346 -30.66 -4.83 30.30
C PRO A 346 -29.48 -5.15 29.37
N GLY A 347 -28.32 -5.46 29.95
CA GLY A 347 -27.10 -5.77 29.19
C GLY A 347 -26.21 -4.57 28.89
N VAL A 348 -26.63 -3.35 29.17
CA VAL A 348 -25.80 -2.14 29.02
C VAL A 348 -25.02 -1.93 30.32
N MET A 349 -23.69 -1.97 30.24
CA MET A 349 -22.80 -1.77 31.38
C MET A 349 -22.45 -0.29 31.57
N LYS A 350 -22.18 0.44 30.49
CA LYS A 350 -21.75 1.83 30.53
C LYS A 350 -22.24 2.59 29.31
N VAL A 351 -22.63 3.83 29.50
CA VAL A 351 -23.05 4.74 28.42
C VAL A 351 -22.28 6.06 28.56
N GLU A 352 -21.59 6.45 27.53
CA GLU A 352 -20.91 7.74 27.43
C GLU A 352 -21.48 8.54 26.27
N GLY A 353 -21.71 9.84 26.47
CA GLY A 353 -22.16 10.71 25.41
C GLY A 353 -21.02 11.62 24.95
N TYR A 354 -20.86 11.78 23.66
CA TYR A 354 -19.95 12.76 23.08
C TYR A 354 -20.71 13.64 22.09
N ARG A 355 -20.14 14.77 21.73
CA ARG A 355 -20.70 15.69 20.76
C ARG A 355 -19.68 15.99 19.68
N ALA A 356 -20.03 15.72 18.44
CA ALA A 356 -19.23 16.08 17.28
C ALA A 356 -19.86 17.31 16.59
N VAL A 357 -19.05 18.33 16.34
CA VAL A 357 -19.49 19.56 15.66
C VAL A 357 -18.50 19.85 14.53
N PRO A 358 -18.97 20.03 13.29
CA PRO A 358 -18.10 20.48 12.23
C PRO A 358 -17.65 21.91 12.48
N VAL A 359 -16.33 22.14 12.41
CA VAL A 359 -15.74 23.47 12.67
C VAL A 359 -14.68 23.79 11.62
N ARG A 360 -14.43 25.07 11.44
CA ARG A 360 -13.27 25.57 10.70
C ARG A 360 -12.26 26.11 11.72
N LEU A 361 -11.18 25.35 11.93
CA LEU A 361 -10.06 25.83 12.72
C LEU A 361 -9.20 26.74 11.87
N ARG A 362 -8.80 27.89 12.43
CA ARG A 362 -7.94 28.87 11.77
C ARG A 362 -6.78 29.24 12.68
N PHE A 363 -5.60 29.28 12.10
CA PHE A 363 -4.41 29.84 12.73
C PHE A 363 -3.72 30.74 11.74
N GLU A 364 -3.63 32.03 12.03
CA GLU A 364 -3.14 33.07 11.12
C GLU A 364 -3.85 33.05 9.75
N HIS A 365 -3.11 32.73 8.68
CA HIS A 365 -3.60 32.65 7.30
C HIS A 365 -4.00 31.21 6.89
N ARG A 366 -3.71 30.22 7.76
CA ARG A 366 -4.03 28.82 7.49
C ARG A 366 -5.35 28.46 8.15
N TYR A 367 -6.13 27.65 7.48
CA TYR A 367 -7.35 27.10 8.03
C TYR A 367 -7.55 25.66 7.58
N ARG A 368 -8.21 24.89 8.41
CA ARG A 368 -8.62 23.52 8.07
C ARG A 368 -10.00 23.24 8.65
N ARG A 369 -10.81 22.52 7.91
CA ARG A 369 -12.07 21.98 8.37
C ARG A 369 -11.82 20.66 9.04
N THR A 370 -12.49 20.47 10.17
CA THR A 370 -12.37 19.28 10.98
C THR A 370 -13.63 19.14 11.83
N ALA A 371 -13.76 18.03 12.53
CA ALA A 371 -14.77 17.88 13.57
C ALA A 371 -14.14 18.20 14.93
N LEU A 372 -14.81 19.06 15.69
CA LEU A 372 -14.51 19.25 17.10
C LEU A 372 -15.30 18.20 17.90
N LEU A 373 -14.57 17.33 18.59
CA LEU A 373 -15.15 16.26 19.40
C LEU A 373 -15.09 16.66 20.86
N GLY A 374 -16.26 16.88 21.45
CA GLY A 374 -16.40 17.08 22.89
C GLY A 374 -16.68 15.77 23.59
N VAL A 375 -15.66 15.19 24.23
CA VAL A 375 -15.76 13.92 24.99
C VAL A 375 -15.69 14.18 26.48
N GLN A 376 -16.09 13.21 27.29
CA GLN A 376 -16.06 13.32 28.74
C GLN A 376 -14.62 13.30 29.26
N HIS A 377 -14.30 14.15 30.26
CA HIS A 377 -12.94 14.21 30.82
C HIS A 377 -12.46 12.86 31.35
N ASP A 378 -13.32 12.11 32.03
CA ASP A 378 -13.03 10.80 32.58
C ASP A 378 -13.64 9.67 31.73
N GLY A 379 -13.76 9.87 30.41
CA GLY A 379 -14.31 8.89 29.48
C GLY A 379 -13.46 7.63 29.41
N GLU A 380 -14.10 6.47 29.43
CA GLU A 380 -13.43 5.17 29.32
C GLU A 380 -13.74 4.47 28.02
N LEU A 381 -14.85 4.82 27.35
CA LEU A 381 -15.27 4.19 26.09
C LEU A 381 -14.56 4.82 24.88
N GLN A 382 -14.36 6.15 24.92
CA GLN A 382 -13.55 6.84 23.90
C GLN A 382 -12.37 7.52 24.57
N ARG A 383 -11.15 7.07 24.23
CA ARG A 383 -9.91 7.57 24.81
C ARG A 383 -9.04 8.21 23.75
N LEU A 384 -8.23 9.17 24.13
CA LEU A 384 -7.16 9.69 23.33
C LEU A 384 -5.83 9.03 23.76
N VAL A 385 -5.02 8.66 22.78
CA VAL A 385 -3.69 8.12 23.01
C VAL A 385 -2.65 8.94 22.25
N ASP A 386 -1.47 9.08 22.81
CA ASP A 386 -0.32 9.71 22.16
C ASP A 386 0.45 8.71 21.27
N LYS A 387 1.48 9.22 20.61
CA LYS A 387 2.38 8.40 19.79
C LYS A 387 3.13 7.29 20.57
N ASP A 388 3.24 7.44 21.89
CA ASP A 388 3.90 6.49 22.79
C ASP A 388 2.89 5.57 23.50
N ASP A 389 1.65 5.51 22.97
CA ASP A 389 0.54 4.69 23.46
C ASP A 389 0.11 5.02 24.91
N ARG A 390 0.29 6.28 25.32
CA ARG A 390 -0.16 6.78 26.63
C ARG A 390 -1.50 7.44 26.50
N ILE A 391 -2.39 7.18 27.46
CA ILE A 391 -3.69 7.82 27.53
C ILE A 391 -3.51 9.30 27.84
N ILE A 392 -4.08 10.16 26.99
CA ILE A 392 -4.12 11.61 27.18
C ILE A 392 -5.45 11.98 27.84
N ASN A 393 -5.40 12.60 29.00
CA ASN A 393 -6.57 13.22 29.60
C ASN A 393 -6.75 14.61 28.99
N ILE A 394 -7.98 14.88 28.53
CA ILE A 394 -8.31 16.17 27.96
C ILE A 394 -8.33 17.20 29.09
N PRO A 395 -7.55 18.29 28.97
CA PRO A 395 -7.58 19.34 29.99
C PRO A 395 -8.96 20.02 30.02
N PRO A 396 -9.40 20.52 31.19
CA PRO A 396 -10.69 21.21 31.31
C PRO A 396 -10.79 22.48 30.46
N GLU A 397 -9.66 23.09 30.16
CA GLU A 397 -9.54 24.28 29.30
C GLU A 397 -8.54 23.99 28.16
N GLY A 398 -8.82 24.56 26.98
CA GLY A 398 -8.00 24.37 25.79
C GLY A 398 -8.51 23.25 24.90
N LEU A 399 -7.67 22.84 23.96
CA LEU A 399 -7.99 21.77 23.01
C LEU A 399 -6.75 20.89 22.75
N VAL A 400 -7.02 19.64 22.43
CA VAL A 400 -5.99 18.68 22.00
C VAL A 400 -6.10 18.49 20.49
N LEU A 401 -5.00 18.66 19.78
CA LEU A 401 -4.92 18.50 18.33
C LEU A 401 -4.14 17.21 18.00
N THR A 402 -4.49 16.61 16.88
CA THR A 402 -3.60 15.60 16.29
C THR A 402 -2.33 16.27 15.77
N SER A 403 -1.17 15.60 15.88
CA SER A 403 0.11 16.14 15.40
C SER A 403 0.03 16.57 13.93
N LYS A 404 -0.69 15.81 13.10
CA LYS A 404 -0.89 16.15 11.68
C LYS A 404 -1.67 17.44 11.48
N LEU A 405 -2.71 17.67 12.29
CA LEU A 405 -3.47 18.91 12.21
C LEU A 405 -2.64 20.11 12.68
N GLY A 406 -1.81 19.92 13.72
CA GLY A 406 -0.84 20.92 14.17
C GLY A 406 0.15 21.30 13.06
N GLU A 407 0.76 20.33 12.38
CA GLU A 407 1.64 20.58 11.21
C GLU A 407 0.93 21.37 10.10
N ILE A 408 -0.30 20.99 9.75
CA ILE A 408 -1.07 21.66 8.69
C ILE A 408 -1.36 23.12 9.05
N LEU A 409 -1.73 23.38 10.29
CA LEU A 409 -2.02 24.71 10.79
C LEU A 409 -0.74 25.51 11.07
N GLY A 410 0.37 24.82 11.34
CA GLY A 410 1.65 25.45 11.71
C GLY A 410 1.72 25.87 13.17
N VAL A 411 1.07 25.10 14.03
CA VAL A 411 1.06 25.29 15.50
C VAL A 411 2.05 24.35 16.15
#